data_11843a136c2a4cb590d3d00b6a4112cb
#
_entry.id   11843a136c2a4cb590d3d00b6a4112cb
#
_cell.length_a   1.000
_cell.length_b   1.000
_cell.length_c   1.000
_cell.angle_alpha   90.00
_cell.angle_beta   90.00
_cell.angle_gamma   90.00
#
_symmetry.space_group_name_H-M   'P 1'
#
loop_
_entity.id
_entity.type
_entity.pdbx_description
1 polymer ?
#
loop_
_entity_poly.entity_id
_entity_poly.type
_entity_poly.pdbx_seq_one_letter_code
_entity_poly.pdbx_strand_id
1 'polypeptide(L)'
;MGNGNVKLAVIYYSATGTIQKMADHLVESGRKAGAEVRLRHVEELAPQAAVSSNPAWAEHYEQIKDQPKATADDVLWADAVLFGTPTRYGNVSSQLKQFIDTLGPQWQQGLLADKVYAGFTASQTAHGGQESTLLTLYNVIIHFGGILVPPGYTEPLKFVDGNPYGVSHVTGPDNTDPLTDAEYAALDHMARRVVEVAGRLRGGA
;
A
#
# COMPACT_ATOMS: atom_id res chain seq x y z
N MET A 1 23.26 -18.82 1.84
CA MET A 1 22.49 -18.08 0.81
C MET A 1 21.04 -18.54 0.93
N GLY A 2 20.17 -17.71 1.44
CA GLY A 2 18.77 -18.06 1.69
C GLY A 2 18.01 -18.16 0.38
N ASN A 3 17.79 -19.36 -0.10
CA ASN A 3 17.12 -19.68 -1.37
C ASN A 3 15.57 -19.60 -1.26
N GLY A 4 15.03 -18.68 -0.46
CA GLY A 4 13.59 -18.46 -0.33
C GLY A 4 13.10 -17.29 -1.17
N ASN A 5 11.83 -17.33 -1.61
CA ASN A 5 11.20 -16.22 -2.29
C ASN A 5 11.21 -14.94 -1.42
N VAL A 6 11.23 -13.76 -2.05
CA VAL A 6 11.00 -12.47 -1.36
C VAL A 6 9.62 -12.51 -0.72
N LYS A 7 9.51 -12.03 0.51
CA LYS A 7 8.27 -11.94 1.26
C LYS A 7 7.71 -10.53 1.12
N LEU A 8 6.55 -10.40 0.49
CA LEU A 8 5.86 -9.14 0.25
C LEU A 8 4.58 -9.05 1.07
N ALA A 9 4.46 -8.06 1.94
CA ALA A 9 3.19 -7.71 2.58
C ALA A 9 2.54 -6.53 1.85
N VAL A 10 1.28 -6.70 1.45
CA VAL A 10 0.42 -5.62 0.95
C VAL A 10 -0.59 -5.32 2.04
N ILE A 11 -0.43 -4.16 2.68
CA ILE A 11 -1.23 -3.73 3.84
C ILE A 11 -2.00 -2.47 3.45
N TYR A 12 -3.31 -2.48 3.58
CA TYR A 12 -4.12 -1.38 3.07
C TYR A 12 -5.34 -1.07 3.94
N TYR A 13 -5.84 0.16 3.79
CA TYR A 13 -7.20 0.55 4.14
C TYR A 13 -7.99 0.94 2.89
N SER A 14 -9.24 0.51 2.83
CA SER A 14 -10.17 0.90 1.77
C SER A 14 -11.57 1.07 2.36
N ALA A 15 -12.20 2.23 2.15
CA ALA A 15 -13.59 2.43 2.58
C ALA A 15 -14.58 1.85 1.56
N THR A 16 -14.38 2.10 0.27
CA THR A 16 -15.34 1.78 -0.81
C THR A 16 -14.77 0.84 -1.88
N GLY A 17 -13.66 0.15 -1.60
CA GLY A 17 -13.11 -0.91 -2.44
C GLY A 17 -12.02 -0.49 -3.43
N THR A 18 -11.82 0.80 -3.72
CA THR A 18 -10.81 1.25 -4.72
C THR A 18 -9.39 0.82 -4.36
N ILE A 19 -8.95 1.12 -3.12
CA ILE A 19 -7.61 0.75 -2.67
C ILE A 19 -7.47 -0.78 -2.60
N GLN A 20 -8.54 -1.51 -2.28
CA GLN A 20 -8.51 -2.97 -2.34
C GLN A 20 -8.26 -3.49 -3.75
N LYS A 21 -8.94 -2.96 -4.77
CA LYS A 21 -8.69 -3.37 -6.16
C LYS A 21 -7.24 -3.18 -6.58
N MET A 22 -6.62 -2.06 -6.16
CA MET A 22 -5.19 -1.83 -6.38
C MET A 22 -4.33 -2.85 -5.61
N ALA A 23 -4.68 -3.14 -4.36
CA ALA A 23 -3.99 -4.11 -3.52
C ALA A 23 -4.09 -5.55 -4.08
N ASP A 24 -5.25 -5.97 -4.54
CA ASP A 24 -5.47 -7.27 -5.17
C ASP A 24 -4.59 -7.43 -6.42
N HIS A 25 -4.51 -6.41 -7.26
CA HIS A 25 -3.63 -6.42 -8.43
C HIS A 25 -2.15 -6.49 -8.04
N LEU A 26 -1.72 -5.74 -7.00
CA LEU A 26 -0.35 -5.81 -6.47
C LEU A 26 0.01 -7.21 -5.94
N VAL A 27 -0.95 -7.93 -5.36
CA VAL A 27 -0.74 -9.33 -4.92
C VAL A 27 -0.44 -10.23 -6.11
N GLU A 28 -1.22 -10.12 -7.19
CA GLU A 28 -0.98 -10.90 -8.40
C GLU A 28 0.36 -10.57 -9.05
N SER A 29 0.68 -9.27 -9.15
CA SER A 29 1.92 -8.77 -9.72
C SER A 29 3.14 -9.19 -8.90
N GLY A 30 3.03 -9.13 -7.56
CA GLY A 30 4.07 -9.61 -6.65
C GLY A 30 4.34 -11.12 -6.79
N ARG A 31 3.28 -11.92 -6.93
CA ARG A 31 3.39 -13.36 -7.20
C ARG A 31 4.04 -13.65 -8.56
N LYS A 32 3.64 -12.91 -9.60
CA LYS A 32 4.28 -13.01 -10.93
C LYS A 32 5.76 -12.63 -10.89
N ALA A 33 6.14 -11.70 -10.00
CA ALA A 33 7.53 -11.34 -9.75
C ALA A 33 8.29 -12.35 -8.86
N GLY A 34 7.66 -13.45 -8.44
CA GLY A 34 8.28 -14.53 -7.66
C GLY A 34 8.25 -14.33 -6.14
N ALA A 35 7.46 -13.40 -5.63
CA ALA A 35 7.32 -13.20 -4.19
C ALA A 35 6.29 -14.15 -3.55
N GLU A 36 6.52 -14.50 -2.28
CA GLU A 36 5.47 -14.96 -1.38
C GLU A 36 4.71 -13.73 -0.88
N VAL A 37 3.38 -13.68 -1.08
CA VAL A 37 2.62 -12.45 -0.84
C VAL A 37 1.54 -12.66 0.21
N ARG A 38 1.47 -11.74 1.19
CA ARG A 38 0.37 -11.61 2.14
C ARG A 38 -0.42 -10.34 1.85
N LEU A 39 -1.74 -10.47 1.72
CA LEU A 39 -2.68 -9.35 1.66
C LEU A 39 -3.33 -9.18 3.03
N ARG A 40 -3.34 -7.95 3.55
CA ARG A 40 -3.94 -7.61 4.84
C ARG A 40 -4.65 -6.27 4.77
N HIS A 41 -5.90 -6.22 5.22
CA HIS A 41 -6.55 -4.94 5.45
C HIS A 41 -6.34 -4.50 6.91
N VAL A 42 -6.34 -3.20 7.16
CA VAL A 42 -6.36 -2.68 8.54
C VAL A 42 -7.79 -2.59 9.05
N GLU A 43 -7.96 -2.63 10.37
CA GLU A 43 -9.26 -2.60 11.00
C GLU A 43 -10.01 -1.29 10.72
N GLU A 44 -11.33 -1.39 10.52
CA GLU A 44 -12.21 -0.23 10.47
C GLU A 44 -12.39 0.37 11.86
N LEU A 45 -12.18 1.66 11.99
CA LEU A 45 -12.30 2.39 13.26
C LEU A 45 -13.55 3.25 13.34
N ALA A 46 -14.25 3.42 12.21
CA ALA A 46 -15.44 4.25 12.17
C ALA A 46 -16.59 3.56 12.92
N PRO A 47 -17.42 4.33 13.64
CA PRO A 47 -18.64 3.78 14.21
C PRO A 47 -19.54 3.16 13.13
N GLN A 48 -20.22 2.06 13.46
CA GLN A 48 -21.12 1.36 12.54
C GLN A 48 -22.14 2.32 11.86
N ALA A 49 -22.63 3.32 12.60
CA ALA A 49 -23.56 4.31 12.06
C ALA A 49 -22.93 5.12 10.91
N ALA A 50 -21.63 5.43 11.00
CA ALA A 50 -20.91 6.13 9.92
C ALA A 50 -20.71 5.23 8.70
N VAL A 51 -20.32 3.98 8.90
CA VAL A 51 -20.20 2.97 7.83
C VAL A 51 -21.54 2.79 7.13
N SER A 52 -22.62 2.60 7.89
CA SER A 52 -23.97 2.38 7.34
C SER A 52 -24.58 3.60 6.65
N SER A 53 -24.07 4.81 6.90
CA SER A 53 -24.55 6.04 6.23
C SER A 53 -24.14 6.13 4.76
N ASN A 54 -23.15 5.33 4.32
CA ASN A 54 -22.70 5.25 2.95
C ASN A 54 -22.87 3.81 2.43
N PRO A 55 -23.81 3.54 1.50
CA PRO A 55 -24.08 2.19 1.01
C PRO A 55 -22.86 1.46 0.43
N ALA A 56 -22.01 2.15 -0.33
CA ALA A 56 -20.80 1.56 -0.92
C ALA A 56 -19.77 1.19 0.15
N TRP A 57 -19.68 1.98 1.23
CA TRP A 57 -18.82 1.65 2.36
C TRP A 57 -19.35 0.46 3.15
N ALA A 58 -20.64 0.44 3.43
CA ALA A 58 -21.30 -0.67 4.13
C ALA A 58 -21.14 -1.99 3.37
N GLU A 59 -21.40 -1.97 2.05
CA GLU A 59 -21.24 -3.14 1.18
C GLU A 59 -19.80 -3.64 1.18
N HIS A 60 -18.83 -2.76 0.97
CA HIS A 60 -17.43 -3.12 0.97
C HIS A 60 -16.97 -3.68 2.34
N TYR A 61 -17.39 -3.04 3.42
CA TYR A 61 -17.07 -3.51 4.77
C TYR A 61 -17.57 -4.95 5.02
N GLU A 62 -18.81 -5.27 4.61
CA GLU A 62 -19.35 -6.62 4.73
C GLU A 62 -18.54 -7.66 3.93
N GLN A 63 -17.97 -7.27 2.79
CA GLN A 63 -17.14 -8.17 1.96
C GLN A 63 -15.78 -8.49 2.59
N ILE A 64 -15.22 -7.58 3.40
CA ILE A 64 -13.85 -7.72 3.91
C ILE A 64 -13.74 -7.96 5.42
N LYS A 65 -14.78 -7.72 6.21
CA LYS A 65 -14.71 -7.73 7.69
C LYS A 65 -14.13 -9.00 8.29
N ASP A 66 -14.31 -10.14 7.61
CA ASP A 66 -13.84 -11.46 8.04
C ASP A 66 -12.50 -11.87 7.38
N GLN A 67 -11.93 -11.01 6.51
CA GLN A 67 -10.63 -11.26 5.92
C GLN A 67 -9.49 -11.02 6.93
N PRO A 68 -8.29 -11.59 6.69
CA PRO A 68 -7.16 -11.43 7.60
C PRO A 68 -6.77 -9.96 7.77
N LYS A 69 -6.81 -9.48 9.00
CA LYS A 69 -6.39 -8.12 9.39
C LYS A 69 -4.87 -8.04 9.53
N ALA A 70 -4.34 -6.84 9.29
CA ALA A 70 -2.92 -6.54 9.45
C ALA A 70 -2.50 -6.64 10.91
N THR A 71 -1.36 -7.28 11.13
CA THR A 71 -0.69 -7.41 12.41
C THR A 71 0.77 -6.99 12.32
N ALA A 72 1.42 -6.71 13.47
CA ALA A 72 2.85 -6.44 13.50
C ALA A 72 3.66 -7.60 12.88
N ASP A 73 3.22 -8.85 13.07
CA ASP A 73 3.89 -10.03 12.54
C ASP A 73 3.92 -10.05 11.00
N ASP A 74 2.93 -9.47 10.32
CA ASP A 74 2.94 -9.37 8.87
C ASP A 74 4.05 -8.42 8.37
N VAL A 75 4.29 -7.32 9.10
CA VAL A 75 5.41 -6.40 8.80
C VAL A 75 6.76 -7.04 9.15
N LEU A 76 6.86 -7.73 10.28
CA LEU A 76 8.09 -8.42 10.68
C LEU A 76 8.45 -9.56 9.72
N TRP A 77 7.46 -10.29 9.25
CA TRP A 77 7.63 -11.38 8.28
C TRP A 77 8.15 -10.90 6.93
N ALA A 78 7.78 -9.68 6.51
CA ALA A 78 8.03 -9.17 5.17
C ALA A 78 9.48 -8.69 4.97
N ASP A 79 10.02 -8.91 3.77
CA ASP A 79 11.21 -8.24 3.25
C ASP A 79 10.84 -6.91 2.58
N ALA A 80 9.63 -6.83 2.03
CA ALA A 80 9.05 -5.64 1.41
C ALA A 80 7.62 -5.41 1.88
N VAL A 81 7.22 -4.16 2.08
CA VAL A 81 5.87 -3.76 2.48
C VAL A 81 5.33 -2.68 1.56
N LEU A 82 4.16 -2.92 0.99
CA LEU A 82 3.39 -1.94 0.24
C LEU A 82 2.22 -1.46 1.10
N PHE A 83 2.19 -0.16 1.40
CA PHE A 83 1.08 0.46 2.13
C PHE A 83 0.09 1.14 1.18
N GLY A 84 -1.18 0.79 1.29
CA GLY A 84 -2.29 1.39 0.53
C GLY A 84 -3.25 2.20 1.39
N THR A 85 -3.57 3.41 0.96
CA THR A 85 -4.48 4.29 1.69
C THR A 85 -5.20 5.25 0.74
N PRO A 86 -6.50 5.52 0.95
CA PRO A 86 -7.09 6.69 0.32
C PRO A 86 -6.48 7.95 0.92
N THR A 87 -6.42 9.04 0.16
CA THR A 87 -6.07 10.35 0.74
C THR A 87 -7.13 10.80 1.74
N ARG A 88 -6.68 11.38 2.82
CA ARG A 88 -7.51 12.13 3.77
C ARG A 88 -6.86 13.49 4.01
N TYR A 89 -7.32 14.50 3.23
CA TYR A 89 -6.76 15.85 3.30
C TYR A 89 -5.23 15.87 3.08
N GLY A 90 -4.73 15.10 2.10
CA GLY A 90 -3.30 15.00 1.83
C GLY A 90 -2.50 14.14 2.80
N ASN A 91 -3.18 13.35 3.64
CA ASN A 91 -2.57 12.44 4.61
C ASN A 91 -3.10 11.03 4.45
N VAL A 92 -2.44 10.07 5.10
CA VAL A 92 -2.94 8.69 5.25
C VAL A 92 -4.25 8.66 6.05
N SER A 93 -5.07 7.65 5.81
CA SER A 93 -6.29 7.43 6.60
C SER A 93 -5.97 7.16 8.07
N SER A 94 -6.90 7.57 8.96
CA SER A 94 -6.76 7.32 10.40
C SER A 94 -6.63 5.83 10.73
N GLN A 95 -7.28 4.96 9.98
CA GLN A 95 -7.23 3.52 10.14
C GLN A 95 -5.82 2.97 9.86
N LEU A 96 -5.20 3.36 8.74
CA LEU A 96 -3.83 2.96 8.45
C LEU A 96 -2.85 3.58 9.45
N LYS A 97 -3.05 4.84 9.81
CA LYS A 97 -2.18 5.52 10.79
C LYS A 97 -2.24 4.84 12.17
N GLN A 98 -3.43 4.46 12.62
CA GLN A 98 -3.59 3.75 13.88
C GLN A 98 -2.86 2.40 13.85
N PHE A 99 -2.97 1.62 12.77
CA PHE A 99 -2.19 0.40 12.62
C PHE A 99 -0.68 0.69 12.71
N ILE A 100 -0.19 1.69 12.00
CA ILE A 100 1.21 2.13 12.05
C ILE A 100 1.62 2.49 13.50
N ASP A 101 0.77 3.18 14.25
CA ASP A 101 1.06 3.58 15.62
C ASP A 101 1.19 2.38 16.58
N THR A 102 0.56 1.25 16.26
CA THR A 102 0.73 0.02 17.04
C THR A 102 2.10 -0.64 16.87
N LEU A 103 2.90 -0.25 15.86
CA LEU A 103 4.22 -0.79 15.60
C LEU A 103 5.33 -0.19 16.49
N GLY A 104 4.99 0.68 17.44
CA GLY A 104 5.95 1.32 18.34
C GLY A 104 6.94 0.37 19.01
N PRO A 105 6.52 -0.76 19.60
CA PRO A 105 7.43 -1.73 20.21
C PRO A 105 8.44 -2.34 19.24
N GLN A 106 8.03 -2.63 18.00
CA GLN A 106 8.87 -3.18 16.94
C GLN A 106 9.86 -2.14 16.43
N TRP A 107 9.38 -0.89 16.27
CA TRP A 107 10.22 0.25 15.92
C TRP A 107 11.33 0.48 16.97
N GLN A 108 10.99 0.49 18.25
CA GLN A 108 11.97 0.69 19.34
C GLN A 108 13.07 -0.38 19.33
N GLN A 109 12.77 -1.59 18.88
CA GLN A 109 13.71 -2.70 18.76
C GLN A 109 14.48 -2.70 17.44
N GLY A 110 14.25 -1.74 16.54
CA GLY A 110 14.90 -1.67 15.22
C GLY A 110 14.41 -2.71 14.20
N LEU A 111 13.31 -3.43 14.48
CA LEU A 111 12.85 -4.55 13.67
C LEU A 111 12.14 -4.14 12.37
N LEU A 112 11.87 -2.84 12.20
CA LEU A 112 11.25 -2.28 10.99
C LEU A 112 12.28 -1.72 10.01
N ALA A 113 13.55 -1.62 10.43
CA ALA A 113 14.64 -1.10 9.60
C ALA A 113 15.03 -2.08 8.48
N ASP A 114 15.72 -1.54 7.46
CA ASP A 114 16.34 -2.27 6.35
C ASP A 114 15.37 -3.10 5.48
N LYS A 115 14.06 -2.89 5.64
CA LYS A 115 13.03 -3.45 4.76
C LYS A 115 12.69 -2.47 3.63
N VAL A 116 12.25 -3.00 2.50
CA VAL A 116 11.78 -2.19 1.37
C VAL A 116 10.37 -1.72 1.60
N TYR A 117 10.09 -0.44 1.34
CA TYR A 117 8.76 0.14 1.47
C TYR A 117 8.39 0.98 0.24
N ALA A 118 7.11 0.92 -0.14
CA ALA A 118 6.50 1.87 -1.08
C ALA A 118 5.02 2.06 -0.73
N GLY A 119 4.35 3.01 -1.42
CA GLY A 119 2.95 3.33 -1.17
C GLY A 119 2.12 3.50 -2.43
N PHE A 120 0.81 3.30 -2.27
CA PHE A 120 -0.19 3.58 -3.30
C PHE A 120 -1.43 4.24 -2.69
N THR A 121 -2.12 5.06 -3.47
CA THR A 121 -3.21 5.88 -2.96
C THR A 121 -4.29 6.13 -4.01
N ALA A 122 -5.42 6.68 -3.58
CA ALA A 122 -6.46 7.19 -4.46
C ALA A 122 -7.06 8.47 -3.89
N SER A 123 -7.54 9.33 -4.76
CA SER A 123 -8.26 10.55 -4.43
C SER A 123 -9.44 10.75 -5.38
N GLN A 124 -10.39 11.60 -5.00
CA GLN A 124 -11.55 11.91 -5.84
C GLN A 124 -11.17 12.81 -7.01
N THR A 125 -10.15 13.64 -6.88
CA THR A 125 -9.74 14.62 -7.89
C THR A 125 -8.26 14.51 -8.21
N ALA A 126 -7.84 14.97 -9.39
CA ALA A 126 -6.46 14.94 -9.85
C ALA A 126 -5.48 15.67 -8.93
N HIS A 127 -5.94 16.71 -8.22
CA HIS A 127 -5.14 17.47 -7.24
C HIS A 127 -5.62 17.21 -5.80
N GLY A 128 -6.14 16.00 -5.53
CA GLY A 128 -6.71 15.62 -4.23
C GLY A 128 -5.70 15.29 -3.13
N GLY A 129 -4.41 15.55 -3.36
CA GLY A 129 -3.35 15.32 -2.37
C GLY A 129 -2.72 13.93 -2.44
N GLN A 130 -2.65 13.31 -3.61
CA GLN A 130 -2.05 12.00 -3.83
C GLN A 130 -0.58 11.97 -3.42
N GLU A 131 0.21 12.92 -3.95
CA GLU A 131 1.65 13.03 -3.67
C GLU A 131 1.91 13.34 -2.19
N SER A 132 1.17 14.30 -1.62
CA SER A 132 1.31 14.66 -0.20
C SER A 132 0.97 13.50 0.73
N THR A 133 -0.05 12.70 0.40
CA THR A 133 -0.39 11.47 1.14
C THR A 133 0.76 10.47 1.12
N LEU A 134 1.39 10.24 -0.03
CA LEU A 134 2.55 9.34 -0.13
C LEU A 134 3.75 9.91 0.62
N LEU A 135 4.00 11.22 0.53
CA LEU A 135 5.10 11.86 1.26
C LEU A 135 4.90 11.82 2.78
N THR A 136 3.68 11.98 3.28
CA THR A 136 3.40 11.82 4.72
C THR A 136 3.57 10.38 5.19
N LEU A 137 3.22 9.39 4.38
CA LEU A 137 3.53 7.99 4.64
C LEU A 137 5.05 7.76 4.68
N TYR A 138 5.79 8.36 3.75
CA TYR A 138 7.25 8.19 3.66
C TYR A 138 7.99 8.81 4.84
N ASN A 139 7.46 9.89 5.44
CA ASN A 139 8.00 10.39 6.71
C ASN A 139 7.98 9.31 7.79
N VAL A 140 6.91 8.53 7.90
CA VAL A 140 6.83 7.41 8.85
C VAL A 140 7.88 6.35 8.54
N ILE A 141 8.03 5.97 7.27
CA ILE A 141 8.99 4.93 6.83
C ILE A 141 10.43 5.37 7.10
N ILE A 142 10.75 6.66 6.94
CA ILE A 142 12.06 7.22 7.31
C ILE A 142 12.32 7.01 8.81
N HIS A 143 11.32 7.24 9.68
CA HIS A 143 11.43 6.97 11.11
C HIS A 143 11.63 5.48 11.43
N PHE A 144 11.15 4.57 10.58
CA PHE A 144 11.40 3.14 10.72
C PHE A 144 12.84 2.74 10.38
N GLY A 145 13.62 3.60 9.71
CA GLY A 145 14.87 3.24 9.06
C GLY A 145 14.65 2.39 7.81
N GLY A 146 13.46 2.49 7.22
CA GLY A 146 13.07 1.74 6.04
C GLY A 146 13.71 2.27 4.75
N ILE A 147 13.84 1.41 3.76
CA ILE A 147 14.38 1.73 2.43
C ILE A 147 13.20 2.05 1.50
N LEU A 148 13.06 3.32 1.14
CA LEU A 148 12.04 3.76 0.21
C LEU A 148 12.38 3.34 -1.21
N VAL A 149 11.47 2.62 -1.86
CA VAL A 149 11.59 2.17 -3.25
C VAL A 149 10.35 2.57 -4.04
N PRO A 150 10.12 3.88 -4.25
CA PRO A 150 9.04 4.33 -5.11
C PRO A 150 9.31 3.93 -6.57
N PRO A 151 8.27 3.88 -7.43
CA PRO A 151 8.44 3.56 -8.84
C PRO A 151 9.33 4.55 -9.59
N GLY A 152 9.33 5.83 -9.19
CA GLY A 152 10.08 6.87 -9.90
C GLY A 152 9.67 6.95 -11.37
N TYR A 153 10.50 7.56 -12.19
CA TYR A 153 10.39 7.54 -13.66
C TYR A 153 11.35 6.49 -14.26
N THR A 154 11.36 5.28 -13.69
CA THR A 154 12.32 4.22 -14.05
C THR A 154 11.87 3.37 -15.24
N GLU A 155 10.65 3.58 -15.72
CA GLU A 155 10.13 3.02 -16.98
C GLU A 155 9.30 4.06 -17.73
N PRO A 156 9.23 3.99 -19.08
CA PRO A 156 8.45 4.94 -19.89
C PRO A 156 6.98 5.06 -19.50
N LEU A 157 6.36 3.98 -19.07
CA LEU A 157 4.96 3.98 -18.62
C LEU A 157 4.70 4.95 -17.45
N LYS A 158 5.71 5.23 -16.62
CA LYS A 158 5.58 6.16 -15.49
C LYS A 158 5.43 7.63 -15.92
N PHE A 159 5.80 7.97 -17.15
CA PHE A 159 5.46 9.28 -17.71
C PHE A 159 4.00 9.38 -18.16
N VAL A 160 3.29 8.25 -18.27
CA VAL A 160 1.87 8.20 -18.61
C VAL A 160 1.01 8.30 -17.35
N ASP A 161 1.28 7.51 -16.31
CA ASP A 161 0.57 7.62 -15.02
C ASP A 161 1.01 8.83 -14.18
N GLY A 162 2.22 9.32 -14.39
CA GLY A 162 2.72 10.63 -13.97
C GLY A 162 3.08 10.79 -12.50
N ASN A 163 2.85 9.79 -11.63
CA ASN A 163 3.18 9.89 -10.21
C ASN A 163 4.44 9.10 -9.83
N PRO A 164 5.62 9.77 -9.65
CA PRO A 164 6.86 9.09 -9.32
C PRO A 164 6.94 8.62 -7.87
N TYR A 165 6.12 9.18 -6.98
CA TYR A 165 6.13 8.85 -5.55
C TYR A 165 5.49 7.49 -5.26
N GLY A 166 4.59 7.02 -6.12
CA GLY A 166 3.87 5.75 -5.96
C GLY A 166 2.96 5.50 -7.15
N VAL A 167 1.90 4.72 -6.94
CA VAL A 167 0.79 4.63 -7.88
C VAL A 167 -0.43 5.29 -7.26
N SER A 168 -1.10 6.13 -8.04
CA SER A 168 -2.28 6.84 -7.59
C SER A 168 -3.41 6.71 -8.60
N HIS A 169 -4.66 6.74 -8.11
CA HIS A 169 -5.87 6.68 -8.90
C HIS A 169 -6.78 7.87 -8.60
N VAL A 170 -7.43 8.40 -9.62
CA VAL A 170 -8.48 9.42 -9.50
C VAL A 170 -9.84 8.76 -9.70
N THR A 171 -10.64 8.71 -8.63
CA THR A 171 -11.92 7.99 -8.62
C THR A 171 -13.08 8.77 -9.23
N GLY A 172 -12.87 10.05 -9.60
CA GLY A 172 -13.91 10.92 -10.12
C GLY A 172 -14.94 11.39 -9.08
N PRO A 173 -15.88 12.25 -9.47
CA PRO A 173 -16.82 12.89 -8.53
C PRO A 173 -17.73 11.89 -7.80
N ASP A 174 -18.07 10.78 -8.44
CA ASP A 174 -18.94 9.75 -7.87
C ASP A 174 -18.16 8.60 -7.21
N ASN A 175 -16.83 8.65 -7.17
CA ASN A 175 -15.93 7.59 -6.68
C ASN A 175 -16.10 6.24 -7.43
N THR A 176 -16.43 6.29 -8.71
CA THR A 176 -16.73 5.09 -9.51
C THR A 176 -15.82 4.87 -10.70
N ASP A 177 -14.96 5.84 -11.03
CA ASP A 177 -14.07 5.72 -12.18
C ASP A 177 -13.19 4.47 -12.01
N PRO A 178 -13.09 3.62 -13.05
CA PRO A 178 -12.28 2.42 -13.00
C PRO A 178 -10.79 2.73 -13.10
N LEU A 179 -9.97 1.84 -12.56
CA LEU A 179 -8.53 1.86 -12.83
C LEU A 179 -8.27 1.74 -14.34
N THR A 180 -7.35 2.55 -14.83
CA THR A 180 -6.92 2.55 -16.24
C THR A 180 -5.84 1.50 -16.49
N ASP A 181 -5.64 1.11 -17.76
CA ASP A 181 -4.56 0.21 -18.15
C ASP A 181 -3.17 0.76 -17.76
N ALA A 182 -2.99 2.09 -17.81
CA ALA A 182 -1.74 2.73 -17.40
C ALA A 182 -1.49 2.58 -15.88
N GLU A 183 -2.53 2.70 -15.07
CA GLU A 183 -2.43 2.50 -13.61
C GLU A 183 -2.18 1.02 -13.27
N TYR A 184 -2.82 0.08 -13.95
CA TYR A 184 -2.51 -1.34 -13.81
C TYR A 184 -1.05 -1.66 -14.18
N ALA A 185 -0.56 -1.12 -15.29
CA ALA A 185 0.84 -1.30 -15.68
C ALA A 185 1.81 -0.65 -14.66
N ALA A 186 1.43 0.49 -14.07
CA ALA A 186 2.21 1.14 -13.02
C ALA A 186 2.25 0.32 -11.72
N LEU A 187 1.15 -0.33 -11.34
CA LEU A 187 1.09 -1.28 -10.22
C LEU A 187 1.98 -2.51 -10.48
N ASP A 188 1.95 -3.08 -11.70
CA ASP A 188 2.84 -4.17 -12.10
C ASP A 188 4.31 -3.78 -11.96
N HIS A 189 4.66 -2.60 -12.46
CA HIS A 189 6.02 -2.07 -12.35
C HIS A 189 6.45 -1.88 -10.89
N MET A 190 5.59 -1.26 -10.05
CA MET A 190 5.90 -1.03 -8.65
C MET A 190 6.12 -2.35 -7.90
N ALA A 191 5.26 -3.35 -8.09
CA ALA A 191 5.39 -4.66 -7.46
C ALA A 191 6.70 -5.34 -7.87
N ARG A 192 6.99 -5.42 -9.17
CA ARG A 192 8.24 -5.99 -9.69
C ARG A 192 9.46 -5.29 -9.10
N ARG A 193 9.48 -3.95 -9.10
CA ARG A 193 10.60 -3.16 -8.61
C ARG A 193 10.88 -3.39 -7.12
N VAL A 194 9.86 -3.39 -6.25
CA VAL A 194 10.08 -3.63 -4.82
C VAL A 194 10.56 -5.05 -4.54
N VAL A 195 10.04 -6.05 -5.27
CA VAL A 195 10.50 -7.45 -5.15
C VAL A 195 11.96 -7.60 -5.59
N GLU A 196 12.34 -7.01 -6.72
CA GLU A 196 13.72 -7.04 -7.22
C GLU A 196 14.70 -6.38 -6.24
N VAL A 197 14.37 -5.19 -5.71
CA VAL A 197 15.25 -4.47 -4.78
C VAL A 197 15.37 -5.25 -3.46
N ALA A 198 14.26 -5.74 -2.91
CA ALA A 198 14.28 -6.58 -1.71
C ALA A 198 15.12 -7.86 -1.91
N GLY A 199 15.00 -8.48 -3.08
CA GLY A 199 15.82 -9.65 -3.44
C GLY A 199 17.32 -9.35 -3.45
N ARG A 200 17.72 -8.20 -3.98
CA ARG A 200 19.14 -7.76 -4.00
C ARG A 200 19.68 -7.52 -2.59
N LEU A 201 18.89 -6.90 -1.71
CA LEU A 201 19.28 -6.65 -0.32
C LEU A 201 19.48 -7.96 0.46
N ARG A 202 18.62 -8.96 0.24
CA ARG A 202 18.77 -10.30 0.86
C ARG A 202 19.99 -11.07 0.34
N GLY A 203 20.36 -10.89 -0.93
CA GLY A 203 21.48 -11.61 -1.54
C GLY A 203 22.85 -10.99 -1.28
N GLY A 204 22.92 -9.78 -0.73
CA GLY A 204 24.13 -9.03 -0.44
C GLY A 204 24.58 -9.05 1.03
N ALA A 205 23.87 -9.79 1.90
CA ALA A 205 24.23 -9.96 3.30
C ALA A 205 25.05 -11.24 3.53
#